data_7f93a0337d200b105293949e6cb5dabc
#
_entry.id   7f93a0337d200b105293949e6cb5dabc
#
_cell.length_a   1.000
_cell.length_b   1.000
_cell.length_c   1.000
_cell.angle_alpha   90.00
_cell.angle_beta   90.00
_cell.angle_gamma   90.00
#
_symmetry.space_group_name_H-M   'P 1'
#
loop_
_entity.id
_entity.type
_entity.pdbx_description
1 polymer ?
#
loop_
_entity_poly.entity_id
_entity_poly.type
_entity_poly.pdbx_seq_one_letter_code
_entity_poly.pdbx_strand_id
1 'polypeptide(L)'
;LENIQVMVLLVATIFFLVRSFALYKKDGFILLAYGLFVSTFPFIGAGRELSFGATLGISAQSVLGIKILMGCIVVLLVAAALFVFLRFVAPKTTAIFRYLSHPTSLHIYLAILVFGASSAFEQGSFQMPKSVILEEILELIAFTILLRAAWVLK
;
A
#
# COMPACT_ATOMS: atom_id res chain seq x y z
N LEU A 1 4.79 17.89 -5.40
CA LEU A 1 3.74 16.91 -5.09
C LEU A 1 4.33 15.57 -4.62
N GLU A 2 5.32 15.00 -5.31
CA GLU A 2 5.95 13.71 -4.99
C GLU A 2 6.33 13.53 -3.51
N ASN A 3 6.95 14.52 -2.88
CA ASN A 3 7.33 14.44 -1.47
C ASN A 3 6.11 14.30 -0.53
N ILE A 4 4.98 14.92 -0.88
CA ILE A 4 3.74 14.81 -0.10
C ILE A 4 3.15 13.40 -0.29
N GLN A 5 3.14 12.89 -1.50
CA GLN A 5 2.69 11.54 -1.83
C GLN A 5 3.47 10.49 -1.04
N VAL A 6 4.81 10.60 -1.02
CA VAL A 6 5.68 9.72 -0.24
C VAL A 6 5.34 9.77 1.25
N MET A 7 5.18 10.96 1.82
CA MET A 7 4.81 11.10 3.23
C MET A 7 3.47 10.45 3.54
N VAL A 8 2.45 10.66 2.71
CA VAL A 8 1.13 10.05 2.87
C VAL A 8 1.23 8.53 2.84
N LEU A 9 1.99 7.97 1.91
CA LEU A 9 2.17 6.52 1.76
C LEU A 9 2.93 5.90 2.93
N LEU A 10 4.00 6.55 3.42
CA LEU A 10 4.73 6.08 4.59
C LEU A 10 3.87 6.13 5.85
N VAL A 11 3.12 7.20 6.05
CA VAL A 11 2.17 7.31 7.17
C VAL A 11 1.10 6.21 7.06
N ALA A 12 0.53 5.96 5.88
CA ALA A 12 -0.43 4.89 5.67
C ALA A 12 0.17 3.51 6.02
N THR A 13 1.41 3.25 5.60
CA THR A 13 2.14 2.00 5.93
C THR A 13 2.25 1.82 7.45
N ILE A 14 2.74 2.85 8.14
CA ILE A 14 2.90 2.81 9.61
C ILE A 14 1.54 2.61 10.30
N PHE A 15 0.49 3.30 9.85
CA PHE A 15 -0.85 3.13 10.43
C PHE A 15 -1.38 1.71 10.25
N PHE A 16 -1.22 1.10 9.07
CA PHE A 16 -1.61 -0.29 8.85
C PHE A 16 -0.89 -1.23 9.81
N LEU A 17 0.43 -1.08 9.96
CA LEU A 17 1.23 -1.92 10.85
C LEU A 17 0.82 -1.72 12.31
N VAL A 18 0.83 -0.48 12.80
CA VAL A 18 0.52 -0.17 14.21
C VAL A 18 -0.88 -0.65 14.58
N ARG A 19 -1.88 -0.37 13.74
CA ARG A 19 -3.25 -0.83 14.01
C ARG A 19 -3.40 -2.33 13.96
N SER A 20 -2.76 -3.01 13.02
CA SER A 20 -2.78 -4.48 12.96
C SER A 20 -2.23 -5.11 14.23
N PHE A 21 -1.11 -4.58 14.74
CA PHE A 21 -0.55 -5.06 16.01
C PHE A 21 -1.38 -4.65 17.23
N ALA A 22 -1.98 -3.47 17.23
CA ALA A 22 -2.82 -3.04 18.35
C ALA A 22 -4.14 -3.83 18.44
N LEU A 23 -4.73 -4.15 17.30
CA LEU A 23 -6.03 -4.79 17.23
C LEU A 23 -5.97 -6.32 17.20
N TYR A 24 -4.82 -6.94 16.95
CA TYR A 24 -4.73 -8.40 16.87
C TYR A 24 -5.20 -9.10 18.16
N LYS A 25 -5.03 -8.46 19.32
CA LYS A 25 -5.49 -8.98 20.61
C LYS A 25 -7.00 -9.05 20.72
N LYS A 26 -7.71 -8.16 20.02
CA LYS A 26 -9.17 -8.04 20.04
C LYS A 26 -9.83 -8.90 18.96
N ASP A 27 -9.35 -8.78 17.73
CA ASP A 27 -9.97 -9.35 16.54
C ASP A 27 -9.20 -10.56 15.97
N GLY A 28 -8.12 -10.92 16.63
CA GLY A 28 -7.34 -12.12 16.35
C GLY A 28 -6.35 -11.99 15.20
N PHE A 29 -5.71 -13.09 14.89
CA PHE A 29 -4.61 -13.18 13.93
C PHE A 29 -4.98 -12.83 12.48
N ILE A 30 -6.28 -12.88 12.14
CA ILE A 30 -6.72 -12.56 10.79
C ILE A 30 -6.50 -11.07 10.47
N LEU A 31 -6.76 -10.18 11.42
CA LEU A 31 -6.54 -8.75 11.23
C LEU A 31 -5.05 -8.42 11.16
N LEU A 32 -4.23 -9.15 11.91
CA LEU A 32 -2.77 -9.02 11.82
C LEU A 32 -2.27 -9.45 10.44
N ALA A 33 -2.69 -10.62 9.95
CA ALA A 33 -2.31 -11.11 8.62
C ALA A 33 -2.75 -10.14 7.51
N TYR A 34 -4.00 -9.68 7.59
CA TYR A 34 -4.55 -8.73 6.65
C TYR A 34 -3.78 -7.41 6.63
N GLY A 35 -3.53 -6.82 7.80
CA GLY A 35 -2.84 -5.54 7.89
C GLY A 35 -1.37 -5.61 7.47
N LEU A 36 -0.67 -6.70 7.78
CA LEU A 36 0.68 -6.96 7.29
C LEU A 36 0.69 -7.01 5.75
N PHE A 37 -0.25 -7.74 5.15
CA PHE A 37 -0.35 -7.83 3.70
C PHE A 37 -0.67 -6.46 3.07
N VAL A 38 -1.68 -5.77 3.58
CA VAL A 38 -2.13 -4.49 3.00
C VAL A 38 -1.09 -3.38 3.18
N SER A 39 -0.28 -3.39 4.23
CA SER A 39 0.79 -2.42 4.44
C SER A 39 1.85 -2.43 3.33
N THR A 40 1.96 -3.53 2.58
CA THR A 40 2.90 -3.62 1.46
C THR A 40 2.54 -2.68 0.30
N PHE A 41 1.26 -2.40 0.07
CA PHE A 41 0.82 -1.55 -1.04
C PHE A 41 1.32 -0.10 -0.90
N PRO A 42 1.03 0.62 0.19
CA PRO A 42 1.55 1.97 0.35
C PRO A 42 3.08 1.99 0.48
N PHE A 43 3.70 0.95 1.02
CA PHE A 43 5.16 0.87 1.11
C PHE A 43 5.82 0.77 -0.27
N ILE A 44 5.29 -0.08 -1.16
CA ILE A 44 5.76 -0.17 -2.55
C ILE A 44 5.52 1.15 -3.28
N GLY A 45 4.35 1.77 -3.09
CA GLY A 45 4.03 3.06 -3.66
C GLY A 45 5.04 4.14 -3.26
N ALA A 46 5.39 4.24 -1.97
CA ALA A 46 6.40 5.17 -1.48
C ALA A 46 7.76 4.96 -2.14
N GLY A 47 8.16 3.70 -2.36
CA GLY A 47 9.40 3.37 -3.08
C GLY A 47 9.37 3.83 -4.54
N ARG A 48 8.23 3.64 -5.21
CA ARG A 48 8.03 4.09 -6.59
C ARG A 48 8.15 5.62 -6.70
N GLU A 49 7.44 6.36 -5.86
CA GLU A 49 7.45 7.83 -5.86
C GLU A 49 8.85 8.42 -5.62
N LEU A 50 9.64 7.79 -4.74
CA LEU A 50 11.04 8.18 -4.54
C LEU A 50 11.93 7.73 -5.71
N SER A 51 11.40 7.08 -6.74
CA SER A 51 12.21 6.38 -7.75
C SER A 51 13.33 5.58 -7.09
N PHE A 52 13.03 5.02 -5.91
CA PHE A 52 13.97 4.30 -5.04
C PHE A 52 15.21 5.12 -4.66
N GLY A 53 15.07 6.45 -4.54
CA GLY A 53 16.13 7.37 -4.15
C GLY A 53 16.83 8.08 -5.31
N ALA A 54 16.51 7.79 -6.57
CA ALA A 54 17.09 8.49 -7.71
C ALA A 54 16.74 10.00 -7.68
N THR A 55 15.55 10.36 -7.28
CA THR A 55 15.11 11.75 -7.06
C THR A 55 15.89 12.49 -5.98
N LEU A 56 16.54 11.77 -5.05
CA LEU A 56 17.39 12.33 -4.01
C LEU A 56 18.86 12.48 -4.44
N GLY A 57 19.18 12.28 -5.73
CA GLY A 57 20.55 12.37 -6.24
C GLY A 57 21.47 11.24 -5.77
N ILE A 58 20.92 10.14 -5.32
CA ILE A 58 21.67 8.97 -4.86
C ILE A 58 22.28 8.23 -6.08
N SER A 59 23.49 7.70 -5.93
CA SER A 59 24.17 6.97 -7.01
C SER A 59 23.34 5.75 -7.48
N ALA A 60 23.42 5.42 -8.76
CA ALA A 60 22.72 4.28 -9.35
C ALA A 60 22.97 2.95 -8.61
N GLN A 61 24.17 2.78 -8.06
CA GLN A 61 24.55 1.60 -7.31
C GLN A 61 23.83 1.52 -5.96
N SER A 62 23.66 2.66 -5.27
CA SER A 62 22.89 2.76 -4.02
C SER A 62 21.39 2.63 -4.27
N VAL A 63 20.88 3.12 -5.40
CA VAL A 63 19.48 2.94 -5.82
C VAL A 63 19.15 1.44 -5.95
N LEU A 64 20.05 0.66 -6.56
CA LEU A 64 19.87 -0.80 -6.64
C LEU A 64 19.81 -1.44 -5.24
N GLY A 65 20.71 -1.03 -4.34
CA GLY A 65 20.69 -1.50 -2.95
C GLY A 65 19.38 -1.19 -2.24
N ILE A 66 18.84 0.03 -2.42
CA ILE A 66 17.53 0.43 -1.85
C ILE A 66 16.40 -0.42 -2.42
N LYS A 67 16.38 -0.67 -3.74
CA LYS A 67 15.36 -1.54 -4.36
C LYS A 67 15.38 -2.95 -3.78
N ILE A 68 16.58 -3.53 -3.64
CA ILE A 68 16.74 -4.86 -3.05
C ILE A 68 16.27 -4.86 -1.61
N LEU A 69 16.67 -3.88 -0.80
CA LEU A 69 16.25 -3.77 0.60
C LEU A 69 14.72 -3.65 0.73
N MET A 70 14.11 -2.77 -0.04
CA MET A 70 12.65 -2.62 -0.06
C MET A 70 11.95 -3.91 -0.51
N GLY A 71 12.47 -4.55 -1.55
CA GLY A 71 11.98 -5.86 -2.00
C GLY A 71 12.05 -6.92 -0.90
N CYS A 72 13.16 -7.01 -0.18
CA CYS A 72 13.31 -7.92 0.96
C CYS A 72 12.27 -7.62 2.06
N ILE A 73 12.05 -6.36 2.40
CA ILE A 73 11.04 -5.96 3.40
C ILE A 73 9.65 -6.39 2.94
N VAL A 74 9.28 -6.15 1.69
CA VAL A 74 7.98 -6.58 1.13
C VAL A 74 7.84 -8.09 1.21
N VAL A 75 8.85 -8.85 0.79
CA VAL A 75 8.84 -10.32 0.87
C VAL A 75 8.67 -10.79 2.32
N LEU A 76 9.36 -10.17 3.27
CA LEU A 76 9.22 -10.50 4.70
C LEU A 76 7.81 -10.20 5.23
N LEU A 77 7.23 -9.06 4.86
CA LEU A 77 5.86 -8.70 5.27
C LEU A 77 4.84 -9.69 4.68
N VAL A 78 4.96 -10.03 3.41
CA VAL A 78 4.09 -11.01 2.74
C VAL A 78 4.26 -12.40 3.35
N ALA A 79 5.50 -12.83 3.57
CA ALA A 79 5.78 -14.12 4.20
C ALA A 79 5.22 -14.20 5.63
N ALA A 80 5.38 -13.12 6.42
CA ALA A 80 4.82 -13.03 7.77
C ALA A 80 3.28 -13.06 7.72
N ALA A 81 2.66 -12.30 6.83
CA ALA A 81 1.21 -12.30 6.63
C ALA A 81 0.71 -13.72 6.26
N LEU A 82 1.37 -14.36 5.31
CA LEU A 82 1.03 -15.72 4.86
C LEU A 82 1.24 -16.75 5.99
N PHE A 83 2.33 -16.66 6.73
CA PHE A 83 2.58 -17.54 7.89
C PHE A 83 1.48 -17.40 8.94
N VAL A 84 1.14 -16.17 9.33
CA VAL A 84 0.05 -15.91 10.29
C VAL A 84 -1.28 -16.44 9.75
N PHE A 85 -1.55 -16.21 8.48
CA PHE A 85 -2.76 -16.68 7.82
C PHE A 85 -2.86 -18.21 7.83
N LEU A 86 -1.84 -18.90 7.34
CA LEU A 86 -1.84 -20.37 7.25
C LEU A 86 -1.88 -21.04 8.63
N ARG A 87 -1.15 -20.47 9.61
CA ARG A 87 -1.02 -21.07 10.93
C ARG A 87 -2.25 -20.86 11.81
N PHE A 88 -2.91 -19.71 11.71
CA PHE A 88 -3.94 -19.30 12.67
C PHE A 88 -5.31 -19.02 12.04
N VAL A 89 -5.40 -18.80 10.73
CA VAL A 89 -6.63 -18.34 10.05
C VAL A 89 -7.17 -19.35 9.05
N ALA A 90 -6.33 -20.08 8.32
CA ALA A 90 -6.72 -20.97 7.21
C ALA A 90 -7.88 -21.93 7.48
N PRO A 91 -8.12 -22.41 8.71
CA PRO A 91 -9.28 -23.26 8.98
C PRO A 91 -10.64 -22.54 8.90
N LYS A 92 -10.64 -21.20 8.79
CA LYS A 92 -11.86 -20.36 8.87
C LYS A 92 -12.11 -19.58 7.56
N THR A 93 -12.44 -20.29 6.49
CA THR A 93 -12.68 -19.67 5.16
C THR A 93 -13.74 -18.57 5.16
N THR A 94 -14.76 -18.66 6.00
CA THR A 94 -15.79 -17.61 6.15
C THR A 94 -15.23 -16.28 6.65
N ALA A 95 -14.12 -16.32 7.40
CA ALA A 95 -13.47 -15.12 7.88
C ALA A 95 -12.83 -14.31 6.73
N ILE A 96 -12.34 -14.96 5.67
CA ILE A 96 -11.76 -14.29 4.50
C ILE A 96 -12.79 -13.41 3.80
N PHE A 97 -13.97 -13.97 3.51
CA PHE A 97 -15.06 -13.23 2.86
C PHE A 97 -15.50 -12.02 3.68
N ARG A 98 -15.53 -12.15 5.01
CA ARG A 98 -15.83 -11.05 5.91
C ARG A 98 -14.83 -9.89 5.78
N TYR A 99 -13.53 -10.20 5.61
CA TYR A 99 -12.50 -9.15 5.44
C TYR A 99 -12.47 -8.58 4.03
N LEU A 100 -12.75 -9.36 2.99
CA LEU A 100 -12.90 -8.85 1.64
C LEU A 100 -14.05 -7.84 1.50
N SER A 101 -15.12 -8.02 2.28
CA SER A 101 -16.27 -7.09 2.34
C SER A 101 -16.12 -5.99 3.40
N HIS A 102 -15.00 -5.96 4.11
CA HIS A 102 -14.78 -4.96 5.17
C HIS A 102 -14.64 -3.55 4.57
N PRO A 103 -15.10 -2.49 5.26
CA PRO A 103 -14.95 -1.11 4.77
C PRO A 103 -13.50 -0.73 4.38
N THR A 104 -12.51 -1.24 5.11
CA THR A 104 -11.10 -1.06 4.76
C THR A 104 -10.79 -1.62 3.37
N SER A 105 -11.25 -2.83 3.05
CA SER A 105 -11.04 -3.46 1.74
C SER A 105 -11.72 -2.67 0.61
N LEU A 106 -12.92 -2.13 0.86
CA LEU A 106 -13.61 -1.27 -0.11
C LEU A 106 -12.79 0.00 -0.42
N HIS A 107 -12.21 0.63 0.58
CA HIS A 107 -11.31 1.77 0.36
C HIS A 107 -10.05 1.37 -0.44
N ILE A 108 -9.49 0.19 -0.16
CA ILE A 108 -8.34 -0.32 -0.92
C ILE A 108 -8.70 -0.58 -2.38
N TYR A 109 -9.85 -1.22 -2.65
CA TYR A 109 -10.32 -1.42 -4.02
C TYR A 109 -10.53 -0.11 -4.76
N LEU A 110 -11.13 0.88 -4.08
CA LEU A 110 -11.29 2.22 -4.64
C LEU A 110 -9.95 2.89 -4.94
N ALA A 111 -8.98 2.78 -4.03
CA ALA A 111 -7.64 3.31 -4.24
C ALA A 111 -6.95 2.66 -5.45
N ILE A 112 -7.07 1.32 -5.60
CA ILE A 112 -6.54 0.59 -6.76
C ILE A 112 -7.18 1.06 -8.06
N LEU A 113 -8.50 1.27 -8.07
CA LEU A 113 -9.22 1.75 -9.26
C LEU A 113 -8.76 3.17 -9.65
N VAL A 114 -8.67 4.07 -8.68
CA VAL A 114 -8.21 5.45 -8.92
C VAL A 114 -6.75 5.47 -9.39
N PHE A 115 -5.89 4.65 -8.79
CA PHE A 115 -4.50 4.52 -9.20
C PHE A 115 -4.37 3.89 -10.60
N GLY A 116 -5.19 2.91 -10.92
CA GLY A 116 -5.26 2.34 -12.27
C GLY A 116 -5.69 3.36 -13.32
N ALA A 117 -6.63 4.24 -12.97
CA ALA A 117 -7.01 5.36 -13.84
C ALA A 117 -5.86 6.35 -14.05
N SER A 118 -5.10 6.69 -12.99
CA SER A 118 -3.90 7.52 -13.09
C SER A 118 -2.89 6.93 -14.07
N SER A 119 -2.57 5.64 -13.95
CA SER A 119 -1.63 4.96 -14.84
C SER A 119 -2.06 4.97 -16.32
N ALA A 120 -3.36 5.06 -16.62
CA ALA A 120 -3.84 5.22 -17.99
C ALA A 120 -3.51 6.59 -18.58
N PHE A 121 -3.44 7.65 -17.75
CA PHE A 121 -2.98 8.97 -18.16
C PHE A 121 -1.46 8.99 -18.36
N GLU A 122 -0.67 8.34 -17.51
CA GLU A 122 0.78 8.20 -17.64
C GLU A 122 1.17 7.55 -18.97
N GLN A 123 0.44 6.50 -19.39
CA GLN A 123 0.73 5.78 -20.63
C GLN A 123 0.31 6.53 -21.91
N GLY A 124 -0.14 7.78 -21.80
CA GLY A 124 -0.52 8.59 -22.95
C GLY A 124 -1.78 8.11 -23.69
N SER A 125 -2.58 7.24 -23.05
CA SER A 125 -3.87 6.77 -23.61
C SER A 125 -4.83 7.91 -23.92
N PHE A 126 -4.65 9.04 -23.23
CA PHE A 126 -5.39 10.29 -23.46
C PHE A 126 -4.40 11.39 -23.84
N GLN A 127 -4.38 11.78 -25.12
CA GLN A 127 -3.54 12.88 -25.63
C GLN A 127 -4.09 14.25 -25.17
N MET A 128 -4.05 14.50 -23.85
CA MET A 128 -4.51 15.78 -23.29
C MET A 128 -3.32 16.63 -22.83
N PRO A 129 -3.33 17.95 -23.09
CA PRO A 129 -2.22 18.85 -22.72
C PRO A 129 -1.95 18.96 -21.21
N LYS A 130 -2.84 18.43 -20.35
CA LYS A 130 -2.76 18.48 -18.88
C LYS A 130 -2.76 17.07 -18.25
N SER A 131 -2.39 16.03 -18.99
CA SER A 131 -2.40 14.65 -18.50
C SER A 131 -1.55 14.45 -17.24
N VAL A 132 -0.38 15.06 -17.16
CA VAL A 132 0.54 14.96 -16.02
C VAL A 132 -0.07 15.50 -14.74
N ILE A 133 -0.75 16.65 -14.78
CA ILE A 133 -1.39 17.23 -13.58
C ILE A 133 -2.57 16.35 -13.13
N LEU A 134 -3.33 15.81 -14.05
CA LEU A 134 -4.45 14.91 -13.75
C LEU A 134 -3.94 13.60 -13.13
N GLU A 135 -2.86 13.06 -13.67
CA GLU A 135 -2.17 11.89 -13.13
C GLU A 135 -1.76 12.11 -11.66
N GLU A 136 -1.00 13.16 -11.37
CA GLU A 136 -0.54 13.49 -10.03
C GLU A 136 -1.68 13.71 -9.03
N ILE A 137 -2.79 14.35 -9.48
CA ILE A 137 -3.98 14.54 -8.64
C ILE A 137 -4.65 13.20 -8.34
N LEU A 138 -4.82 12.33 -9.33
CA LEU A 138 -5.43 11.01 -9.13
C LEU A 138 -4.59 10.13 -8.21
N GLU A 139 -3.27 10.16 -8.35
CA GLU A 139 -2.36 9.45 -7.43
C GLU A 139 -2.50 9.95 -5.99
N LEU A 140 -2.50 11.26 -5.78
CA LEU A 140 -2.69 11.84 -4.46
C LEU A 140 -4.05 11.45 -3.85
N ILE A 141 -5.11 11.42 -4.66
CA ILE A 141 -6.43 10.94 -4.23
C ILE A 141 -6.36 9.47 -3.83
N ALA A 142 -5.75 8.60 -4.65
CA ALA A 142 -5.60 7.18 -4.35
C ALA A 142 -4.83 6.95 -3.05
N PHE A 143 -3.74 7.68 -2.83
CA PHE A 143 -2.91 7.59 -1.62
C PHE A 143 -3.64 8.10 -0.37
N THR A 144 -4.45 9.15 -0.51
CA THR A 144 -5.32 9.65 0.57
C THR A 144 -6.40 8.62 0.95
N ILE A 145 -6.96 7.92 -0.05
CA ILE A 145 -7.91 6.84 0.18
C ILE A 145 -7.23 5.66 0.91
N LEU A 146 -5.98 5.31 0.56
CA LEU A 146 -5.20 4.30 1.29
C LEU A 146 -4.93 4.71 2.74
N LEU A 147 -4.59 5.96 2.98
CA LEU A 147 -4.43 6.47 4.34
C LEU A 147 -5.74 6.39 5.14
N ARG A 148 -6.87 6.74 4.51
CA ARG A 148 -8.19 6.55 5.12
C ARG A 148 -8.50 5.08 5.39
N ALA A 149 -8.15 4.17 4.48
CA ALA A 149 -8.29 2.73 4.68
C ALA A 149 -7.54 2.26 5.93
N ALA A 150 -6.31 2.74 6.12
CA ALA A 150 -5.51 2.46 7.31
C ALA A 150 -6.14 3.01 8.58
N TRP A 151 -6.74 4.20 8.50
CA TRP A 151 -7.46 4.81 9.63
C TRP A 151 -8.73 4.07 10.01
N VAL A 152 -9.46 3.52 9.06
CA VAL A 152 -10.75 2.81 9.27
C VAL A 152 -10.54 1.35 9.66
N LEU A 153 -9.31 0.83 9.60
CA LEU A 153 -8.99 -0.53 10.03
C LEU A 153 -9.40 -0.74 11.51
N LYS A 154 -10.40 -1.58 11.73
CA LYS A 154 -10.99 -1.89 13.05
C LYS A 154 -11.09 -3.40 13.22
#